data_1b8cefae12a7e2b5c1a6e143704a391f
#
_entry.id   1b8cefae12a7e2b5c1a6e143704a391f
#
_cell.length_a   1.000
_cell.length_b   1.000
_cell.length_c   1.000
_cell.angle_alpha   90.00
_cell.angle_beta   90.00
_cell.angle_gamma   90.00
#
_symmetry.space_group_name_H-M   'P 1'
#
loop_
_entity.id
_entity.type
_entity.pdbx_description
1 polymer ?
#
loop_
_entity_poly.entity_id
_entity_poly.type
_entity_poly.pdbx_seq_one_letter_code
_entity_poly.pdbx_strand_id
1 'polypeptide(L)'
;NNAEDAALKHELEQKFIAMYDNATDQGIAYGSCWGNIHHYGYSMRGLFVAYFLMKDVLREAGKLEEAVRTLNWYAITNEVYPEPAVNGIDIDTFNTKLQGRIASILIMEDTPEKLQYLRSFSRWLDKGCLPAPGLAGSFKPDGACFHHCNNYPAYAVGGLDGATNMIYLLSGTEFRLSEQAHETVKKVLLTMRFYCNLKQWSLSMSGRHPNGGGSLIPIQYATMAIAGTPDGKQKYDPEMAAAYLRLVAYTEAPDKNAPDYLPKASTRHELEMKKLLEAQGFRPEPDPQGNLALGYGCVSVQRRSNWAAVVRGHSRYLWAAEHYLPANFYGRYLAHGSMQILTGKTDEMVTFATSGWQEAGFDWN
;
A
#
# COMPACT_ATOMS: atom_id res chain seq x y z
N ASN A 1 -9.27 -12.11 21.36
CA ASN A 1 -8.90 -13.53 21.19
C ASN A 1 -7.69 -13.95 22.03
N ASN A 2 -6.89 -13.01 22.53
CA ASN A 2 -5.69 -13.28 23.32
C ASN A 2 -5.84 -12.99 24.82
N ALA A 3 -7.06 -12.80 25.32
CA ALA A 3 -7.28 -12.63 26.74
C ALA A 3 -7.09 -13.98 27.45
N GLU A 4 -6.10 -14.05 28.32
CA GLU A 4 -5.84 -15.23 29.16
C GLU A 4 -6.87 -15.37 30.28
N ASP A 5 -7.48 -14.26 30.67
CA ASP A 5 -8.58 -14.22 31.65
C ASP A 5 -9.93 -14.53 30.98
N ALA A 6 -10.54 -15.66 31.33
CA ALA A 6 -11.80 -16.09 30.76
C ALA A 6 -12.97 -15.14 31.07
N ALA A 7 -12.99 -14.51 32.24
CA ALA A 7 -14.03 -13.55 32.61
C ALA A 7 -13.91 -12.27 31.77
N LEU A 8 -12.70 -11.75 31.60
CA LEU A 8 -12.43 -10.60 30.73
C LEU A 8 -12.75 -10.91 29.26
N LYS A 9 -12.39 -12.10 28.79
CA LYS A 9 -12.74 -12.54 27.44
C LYS A 9 -14.26 -12.53 27.24
N HIS A 10 -15.01 -13.12 28.11
CA HIS A 10 -16.47 -13.14 28.04
C HIS A 10 -17.07 -11.73 28.07
N GLU A 11 -16.57 -10.84 28.94
CA GLU A 11 -17.01 -9.44 28.99
C GLU A 11 -16.77 -8.71 27.66
N LEU A 12 -15.59 -8.91 27.04
CA LEU A 12 -15.25 -8.32 25.76
C LEU A 12 -16.12 -8.84 24.60
N GLU A 13 -16.44 -10.13 24.62
CA GLU A 13 -17.36 -10.75 23.65
C GLU A 13 -18.78 -10.16 23.77
N GLN A 14 -19.29 -10.00 24.97
CA GLN A 14 -20.59 -9.35 25.22
C GLN A 14 -20.60 -7.90 24.76
N LYS A 15 -19.54 -7.14 25.04
CA LYS A 15 -19.40 -5.76 24.56
C LYS A 15 -19.35 -5.70 23.04
N PHE A 16 -18.64 -6.63 22.39
CA PHE A 16 -18.60 -6.69 20.93
C PHE A 16 -20.00 -6.94 20.34
N ILE A 17 -20.77 -7.89 20.90
CA ILE A 17 -22.14 -8.13 20.44
C ILE A 17 -23.04 -6.91 20.63
N ALA A 18 -22.95 -6.22 21.77
CA ALA A 18 -23.71 -5.01 22.00
C ALA A 18 -23.34 -3.89 20.99
N MET A 19 -22.04 -3.76 20.62
CA MET A 19 -21.59 -2.84 19.60
C MET A 19 -22.10 -3.25 18.21
N TYR A 20 -22.08 -4.54 17.89
CA TYR A 20 -22.64 -5.06 16.64
C TYR A 20 -24.13 -4.72 16.52
N ASP A 21 -24.92 -4.99 17.56
CA ASP A 21 -26.36 -4.70 17.57
C ASP A 21 -26.61 -3.19 17.41
N ASN A 22 -25.88 -2.36 18.14
CA ASN A 22 -25.98 -0.92 18.00
C ASN A 22 -25.62 -0.46 16.58
N ALA A 23 -24.58 -1.02 15.97
CA ALA A 23 -24.20 -0.67 14.60
C ALA A 23 -25.29 -1.05 13.59
N THR A 24 -25.91 -2.22 13.76
CA THR A 24 -27.04 -2.69 12.93
C THR A 24 -28.26 -1.78 13.12
N ASP A 25 -28.60 -1.43 14.37
CA ASP A 25 -29.70 -0.52 14.67
C ASP A 25 -29.50 0.89 14.07
N GLN A 26 -28.23 1.33 13.97
CA GLN A 26 -27.88 2.59 13.30
C GLN A 26 -27.85 2.49 11.76
N GLY A 27 -28.22 1.35 11.19
CA GLY A 27 -28.36 1.15 9.75
C GLY A 27 -27.13 0.56 9.06
N ILE A 28 -26.13 0.03 9.79
CA ILE A 28 -25.05 -0.74 9.18
C ILE A 28 -25.55 -2.16 8.93
N ALA A 29 -26.33 -2.32 7.87
CA ALA A 29 -27.02 -3.57 7.53
C ALA A 29 -27.03 -3.80 6.02
N TYR A 30 -27.24 -5.05 5.63
CA TYR A 30 -27.43 -5.42 4.23
C TYR A 30 -28.54 -4.59 3.56
N GLY A 31 -28.23 -4.08 2.37
CA GLY A 31 -29.19 -3.30 1.58
C GLY A 31 -29.29 -1.83 1.97
N SER A 32 -28.65 -1.40 3.06
CA SER A 32 -28.65 0.01 3.45
C SER A 32 -27.59 0.82 2.70
N CYS A 33 -27.75 2.14 2.72
CA CYS A 33 -26.74 3.09 2.27
C CYS A 33 -26.36 3.98 3.46
N TRP A 34 -25.20 3.75 4.03
CA TRP A 34 -24.72 4.49 5.18
C TRP A 34 -23.79 5.62 4.75
N GLY A 35 -24.39 6.77 4.45
CA GLY A 35 -23.65 7.98 4.11
C GLY A 35 -22.92 7.92 2.77
N ASN A 36 -21.74 8.51 2.71
CA ASN A 36 -20.94 8.58 1.50
C ASN A 36 -20.17 7.28 1.25
N ILE A 37 -20.68 6.45 0.37
CA ILE A 37 -20.05 5.17 -0.01
C ILE A 37 -18.76 5.34 -0.82
N HIS A 38 -18.47 6.54 -1.34
CA HIS A 38 -17.26 6.80 -2.11
C HIS A 38 -16.00 6.49 -1.31
N HIS A 39 -16.02 6.79 -0.01
CA HIS A 39 -14.90 6.52 0.88
C HIS A 39 -15.16 5.38 1.89
N TYR A 40 -16.10 4.48 1.59
CA TYR A 40 -16.44 3.39 2.53
C TYR A 40 -15.24 2.53 2.92
N GLY A 41 -14.29 2.32 2.01
CA GLY A 41 -13.07 1.57 2.27
C GLY A 41 -12.19 2.19 3.36
N TYR A 42 -12.24 3.49 3.56
CA TYR A 42 -11.59 4.15 4.70
C TYR A 42 -12.44 4.04 5.96
N SER A 43 -13.71 4.38 5.87
CA SER A 43 -14.61 4.46 7.03
C SER A 43 -14.92 3.09 7.64
N MET A 44 -15.09 2.06 6.81
CA MET A 44 -15.52 0.73 7.23
C MET A 44 -14.37 -0.24 7.49
N ARG A 45 -13.12 0.16 7.28
CA ARG A 45 -11.93 -0.72 7.36
C ARG A 45 -11.85 -1.48 8.68
N GLY A 46 -12.06 -0.80 9.79
CA GLY A 46 -12.05 -1.41 11.11
C GLY A 46 -13.19 -2.42 11.32
N LEU A 47 -14.37 -2.14 10.78
CA LEU A 47 -15.54 -3.00 10.91
C LEU A 47 -15.34 -4.33 10.17
N PHE A 48 -14.81 -4.33 8.95
CA PHE A 48 -14.51 -5.56 8.20
C PHE A 48 -13.58 -6.48 8.98
N VAL A 49 -12.51 -5.93 9.54
CA VAL A 49 -11.54 -6.69 10.32
C VAL A 49 -12.16 -7.19 11.64
N ALA A 50 -12.89 -6.33 12.33
CA ALA A 50 -13.52 -6.69 13.60
C ALA A 50 -14.52 -7.86 13.45
N TYR A 51 -15.40 -7.78 12.44
CA TYR A 51 -16.37 -8.85 12.21
C TYR A 51 -15.68 -10.17 11.82
N PHE A 52 -14.67 -10.09 10.95
CA PHE A 52 -13.90 -11.30 10.59
C PHE A 52 -13.20 -11.94 11.81
N LEU A 53 -12.53 -11.13 12.63
CA LEU A 53 -11.83 -11.65 13.82
C LEU A 53 -12.78 -12.21 14.88
N MET A 54 -14.02 -11.72 14.91
CA MET A 54 -15.05 -12.14 15.87
C MET A 54 -16.06 -13.11 15.25
N LYS A 55 -15.69 -13.77 14.14
CA LYS A 55 -16.55 -14.72 13.42
C LYS A 55 -17.21 -15.75 14.33
N ASP A 56 -16.44 -16.38 15.24
CA ASP A 56 -16.94 -17.43 16.10
C ASP A 56 -17.93 -16.88 17.14
N VAL A 57 -17.66 -15.68 17.68
CA VAL A 57 -18.58 -15.00 18.61
C VAL A 57 -19.88 -14.62 17.91
N LEU A 58 -19.81 -14.15 16.66
CA LEU A 58 -21.01 -13.87 15.85
C LEU A 58 -21.80 -15.15 15.56
N ARG A 59 -21.12 -16.27 15.31
CA ARG A 59 -21.76 -17.57 15.11
C ARG A 59 -22.49 -18.05 16.36
N GLU A 60 -21.83 -18.00 17.50
CA GLU A 60 -22.41 -18.41 18.82
C GLU A 60 -23.62 -17.55 19.20
N ALA A 61 -23.59 -16.25 18.83
CA ALA A 61 -24.69 -15.32 19.03
C ALA A 61 -25.82 -15.44 17.98
N GLY A 62 -25.71 -16.34 16.99
CA GLY A 62 -26.68 -16.48 15.89
C GLY A 62 -26.72 -15.31 14.91
N LYS A 63 -25.66 -14.49 14.83
CA LYS A 63 -25.59 -13.25 14.03
C LYS A 63 -24.67 -13.36 12.82
N LEU A 64 -24.01 -14.50 12.60
CA LEU A 64 -22.99 -14.65 11.56
C LEU A 64 -23.56 -14.45 10.16
N GLU A 65 -24.74 -15.02 9.85
CA GLU A 65 -25.33 -14.89 8.51
C GLU A 65 -25.61 -13.43 8.15
N GLU A 66 -26.19 -12.67 9.07
CA GLU A 66 -26.46 -11.25 8.89
C GLU A 66 -25.15 -10.46 8.72
N ALA A 67 -24.13 -10.73 9.53
CA ALA A 67 -22.82 -10.12 9.45
C ALA A 67 -22.15 -10.40 8.09
N VAL A 68 -22.21 -11.64 7.59
CA VAL A 68 -21.70 -12.02 6.26
C VAL A 68 -22.39 -11.22 5.16
N ARG A 69 -23.72 -11.15 5.19
CA ARG A 69 -24.50 -10.39 4.19
C ARG A 69 -24.15 -8.90 4.22
N THR A 70 -24.01 -8.34 5.42
CA THR A 70 -23.64 -6.93 5.62
C THR A 70 -22.23 -6.64 5.09
N LEU A 71 -21.23 -7.47 5.44
CA LEU A 71 -19.86 -7.27 4.94
C LEU A 71 -19.77 -7.43 3.43
N ASN A 72 -20.43 -8.45 2.85
CA ASN A 72 -20.44 -8.65 1.39
C ASN A 72 -21.10 -7.46 0.65
N TRP A 73 -22.13 -6.87 1.24
CA TRP A 73 -22.78 -5.68 0.71
C TRP A 73 -21.84 -4.47 0.70
N TYR A 74 -21.24 -4.13 1.84
CA TYR A 74 -20.36 -2.96 1.94
C TYR A 74 -19.01 -3.13 1.24
N ALA A 75 -18.46 -4.34 1.17
CA ALA A 75 -17.24 -4.62 0.41
C ALA A 75 -17.49 -4.70 -1.10
N ILE A 76 -18.76 -4.72 -1.54
CA ILE A 76 -19.13 -4.94 -2.93
C ILE A 76 -18.43 -6.21 -3.45
N THR A 77 -18.53 -7.28 -2.69
CA THR A 77 -17.75 -8.51 -2.91
C THR A 77 -18.05 -9.15 -4.26
N ASN A 78 -19.28 -8.98 -4.78
CA ASN A 78 -19.67 -9.48 -6.09
C ASN A 78 -18.89 -8.85 -7.28
N GLU A 79 -18.21 -7.72 -7.10
CA GLU A 79 -17.36 -7.13 -8.15
C GLU A 79 -16.17 -8.03 -8.55
N VAL A 80 -15.82 -9.03 -7.73
CA VAL A 80 -14.75 -9.96 -8.08
C VAL A 80 -15.20 -11.09 -9.02
N TYR A 81 -16.50 -11.33 -9.21
CA TYR A 81 -17.01 -12.41 -10.03
C TYR A 81 -16.74 -12.27 -11.52
N PRO A 82 -17.08 -11.13 -12.15
CA PRO A 82 -16.79 -10.97 -13.56
C PRO A 82 -15.28 -10.90 -13.78
N GLU A 83 -14.84 -11.50 -14.87
CA GLU A 83 -13.45 -11.34 -15.28
C GLU A 83 -13.21 -9.87 -15.69
N PRO A 84 -12.16 -9.21 -15.16
CA PRO A 84 -11.86 -7.85 -15.59
C PRO A 84 -11.60 -7.78 -17.09
N ALA A 85 -12.28 -6.86 -17.78
CA ALA A 85 -12.14 -6.71 -19.24
C ALA A 85 -10.76 -6.22 -19.67
N VAL A 86 -10.07 -5.49 -18.79
CA VAL A 86 -8.74 -4.92 -19.01
C VAL A 86 -7.81 -5.23 -17.85
N ASN A 87 -6.51 -5.18 -18.11
CA ASN A 87 -5.51 -5.30 -17.06
C ASN A 87 -5.50 -4.07 -16.16
N GLY A 88 -5.17 -4.30 -14.90
CA GLY A 88 -5.00 -3.25 -13.90
C GLY A 88 -6.30 -2.78 -13.28
N ILE A 89 -6.22 -2.43 -12.02
CA ILE A 89 -7.26 -1.73 -11.25
C ILE A 89 -6.70 -0.43 -10.69
N ASP A 90 -7.58 0.44 -10.23
CA ASP A 90 -7.17 1.70 -9.62
C ASP A 90 -6.43 1.47 -8.29
N ILE A 91 -5.42 2.32 -8.01
CA ILE A 91 -4.58 2.18 -6.82
C ILE A 91 -5.36 2.36 -5.52
N ASP A 92 -6.41 3.17 -5.52
CA ASP A 92 -7.29 3.31 -4.37
C ASP A 92 -8.08 2.04 -4.07
N THR A 93 -8.35 1.22 -5.06
CA THR A 93 -8.95 -0.10 -4.84
C THR A 93 -8.00 -1.01 -4.06
N PHE A 94 -6.71 -1.00 -4.39
CA PHE A 94 -5.71 -1.72 -3.59
C PHE A 94 -5.64 -1.20 -2.15
N ASN A 95 -5.64 0.11 -1.97
CA ASN A 95 -5.55 0.74 -0.66
C ASN A 95 -6.80 0.52 0.20
N THR A 96 -7.99 0.66 -0.38
CA THR A 96 -9.21 0.86 0.40
C THR A 96 -10.14 -0.33 0.40
N LYS A 97 -10.10 -1.19 -0.63
CA LYS A 97 -11.11 -2.23 -0.83
C LYS A 97 -10.61 -3.66 -0.60
N LEU A 98 -9.33 -3.95 -0.80
CA LEU A 98 -8.83 -5.33 -0.74
C LEU A 98 -9.03 -5.97 0.62
N GLN A 99 -8.68 -5.27 1.70
CA GLN A 99 -8.82 -5.80 3.05
C GLN A 99 -10.28 -6.10 3.40
N GLY A 100 -11.20 -5.21 3.01
CA GLY A 100 -12.63 -5.42 3.20
C GLY A 100 -13.15 -6.62 2.39
N ARG A 101 -12.74 -6.75 1.14
CA ARG A 101 -13.16 -7.83 0.26
C ARG A 101 -12.67 -9.20 0.74
N ILE A 102 -11.40 -9.32 1.08
CA ILE A 102 -10.90 -10.60 1.59
C ILE A 102 -11.53 -10.95 2.94
N ALA A 103 -11.71 -9.98 3.83
CA ALA A 103 -12.37 -10.21 5.12
C ALA A 103 -13.83 -10.66 4.93
N SER A 104 -14.56 -10.05 3.99
CA SER A 104 -15.96 -10.41 3.69
C SER A 104 -16.11 -11.81 3.08
N ILE A 105 -15.07 -12.31 2.42
CA ILE A 105 -15.05 -13.70 1.92
C ILE A 105 -14.66 -14.67 3.05
N LEU A 106 -13.63 -14.33 3.82
CA LEU A 106 -13.11 -15.22 4.86
C LEU A 106 -14.08 -15.41 6.03
N ILE A 107 -14.94 -14.44 6.30
CA ILE A 107 -15.99 -14.57 7.33
C ILE A 107 -17.07 -15.59 6.97
N MET A 108 -17.28 -15.87 5.67
CA MET A 108 -18.28 -16.87 5.23
C MET A 108 -17.98 -18.25 5.83
N GLU A 109 -19.00 -19.07 5.97
CA GLU A 109 -18.81 -20.48 6.30
C GLU A 109 -18.07 -21.23 5.19
N ASP A 110 -17.40 -22.34 5.54
CA ASP A 110 -16.60 -23.11 4.60
C ASP A 110 -17.51 -23.92 3.67
N THR A 111 -17.89 -23.31 2.58
CA THR A 111 -18.82 -23.81 1.58
C THR A 111 -18.19 -23.75 0.18
N PRO A 112 -18.73 -24.50 -0.81
CA PRO A 112 -18.32 -24.33 -2.20
C PRO A 112 -18.45 -22.90 -2.72
N GLU A 113 -19.41 -22.12 -2.21
CA GLU A 113 -19.59 -20.71 -2.56
C GLU A 113 -18.39 -19.86 -2.09
N LYS A 114 -17.95 -20.02 -0.83
CA LYS A 114 -16.73 -19.35 -0.35
C LYS A 114 -15.51 -19.65 -1.21
N LEU A 115 -15.34 -20.93 -1.59
CA LEU A 115 -14.24 -21.36 -2.45
C LEU A 115 -14.32 -20.67 -3.82
N GLN A 116 -15.53 -20.54 -4.37
CA GLN A 116 -15.75 -19.83 -5.63
C GLN A 116 -15.42 -18.34 -5.52
N TYR A 117 -15.78 -17.69 -4.40
CA TYR A 117 -15.39 -16.31 -4.15
C TYR A 117 -13.87 -16.14 -4.03
N LEU A 118 -13.17 -17.03 -3.33
CA LEU A 118 -11.72 -16.99 -3.22
C LEU A 118 -11.03 -17.14 -4.58
N ARG A 119 -11.49 -18.07 -5.42
CA ARG A 119 -10.98 -18.24 -6.80
C ARG A 119 -11.26 -17.00 -7.67
N SER A 120 -12.45 -16.44 -7.55
CA SER A 120 -12.81 -15.24 -8.29
C SER A 120 -12.01 -14.03 -7.82
N PHE A 121 -11.82 -13.88 -6.51
CA PHE A 121 -10.99 -12.84 -5.92
C PHE A 121 -9.54 -12.94 -6.38
N SER A 122 -8.94 -14.14 -6.33
CA SER A 122 -7.57 -14.36 -6.80
C SER A 122 -7.42 -13.99 -8.27
N ARG A 123 -8.31 -14.48 -9.15
CA ARG A 123 -8.32 -14.14 -10.58
C ARG A 123 -8.48 -12.65 -10.84
N TRP A 124 -9.43 -12.00 -10.14
CA TRP A 124 -9.68 -10.56 -10.24
C TRP A 124 -8.45 -9.76 -9.80
N LEU A 125 -7.83 -10.13 -8.68
CA LEU A 125 -6.63 -9.48 -8.17
C LEU A 125 -5.42 -9.71 -9.06
N ASP A 126 -5.25 -10.92 -9.57
CA ASP A 126 -4.19 -11.25 -10.52
C ASP A 126 -4.22 -10.32 -11.74
N LYS A 127 -5.39 -10.22 -12.38
CA LYS A 127 -5.62 -9.31 -13.50
C LYS A 127 -5.41 -7.84 -13.11
N GLY A 128 -5.80 -7.48 -11.88
CA GLY A 128 -5.61 -6.15 -11.31
C GLY A 128 -4.15 -5.76 -11.12
N CYS A 129 -3.28 -6.73 -10.84
CA CYS A 129 -1.84 -6.53 -10.68
C CYS A 129 -1.07 -6.54 -12.01
N LEU A 130 -1.67 -6.93 -13.13
CA LEU A 130 -0.98 -6.91 -14.42
C LEU A 130 -0.71 -5.50 -14.93
N PRO A 131 0.36 -5.28 -15.71
CA PRO A 131 0.67 -3.96 -16.26
C PRO A 131 -0.44 -3.49 -17.18
N ALA A 132 -0.87 -2.23 -17.01
CA ALA A 132 -1.88 -1.60 -17.83
C ALA A 132 -1.28 -0.45 -18.64
N PRO A 133 -1.24 -0.52 -19.97
CA PRO A 133 -0.78 0.59 -20.82
C PRO A 133 -1.80 1.74 -20.84
N GLY A 134 -1.34 2.92 -21.30
CA GLY A 134 -2.19 4.12 -21.35
C GLY A 134 -2.48 4.69 -19.97
N LEU A 135 -3.66 5.27 -19.79
CA LEU A 135 -4.06 5.95 -18.56
C LEU A 135 -4.83 5.05 -17.59
N ALA A 136 -5.32 3.90 -18.05
CA ALA A 136 -6.08 2.96 -17.23
C ALA A 136 -5.15 2.16 -16.30
N GLY A 137 -5.68 1.76 -15.15
CA GLY A 137 -4.97 0.93 -14.17
C GLY A 137 -3.77 1.61 -13.52
N SER A 138 -3.28 1.02 -12.47
CA SER A 138 -2.25 1.62 -11.62
C SER A 138 -0.83 1.29 -12.06
N PHE A 139 -0.53 0.01 -12.24
CA PHE A 139 0.83 -0.44 -12.53
C PHE A 139 1.16 -0.31 -14.01
N LYS A 140 2.30 0.30 -14.33
CA LYS A 140 2.72 0.56 -15.71
C LYS A 140 3.86 -0.36 -16.14
N PRO A 141 3.98 -0.63 -17.46
CA PRO A 141 5.04 -1.50 -17.97
C PRO A 141 6.46 -1.07 -17.61
N ASP A 142 6.70 0.24 -17.40
CA ASP A 142 8.00 0.79 -17.00
C ASP A 142 8.24 0.80 -15.48
N GLY A 143 7.25 0.39 -14.68
CA GLY A 143 7.31 0.38 -13.22
C GLY A 143 6.77 1.65 -12.56
N ALA A 144 6.25 2.60 -13.33
CA ALA A 144 5.49 3.71 -12.77
C ALA A 144 4.18 3.21 -12.13
N CYS A 145 3.73 3.90 -11.09
CA CYS A 145 2.46 3.62 -10.45
C CYS A 145 1.53 4.83 -10.57
N PHE A 146 0.42 4.64 -11.26
CA PHE A 146 -0.50 5.73 -11.62
C PHE A 146 -1.63 5.90 -10.61
N HIS A 147 -1.93 7.15 -10.38
CA HIS A 147 -3.21 7.65 -9.91
C HIS A 147 -3.41 9.06 -10.48
N HIS A 148 -4.66 9.46 -10.76
CA HIS A 148 -4.97 10.76 -11.36
C HIS A 148 -4.08 11.10 -12.58
N CYS A 149 -3.99 10.14 -13.53
CA CYS A 149 -3.26 10.29 -14.80
C CYS A 149 -1.77 10.66 -14.67
N ASN A 150 -1.11 10.19 -13.62
CA ASN A 150 0.25 10.59 -13.27
C ASN A 150 0.96 9.49 -12.46
N ASN A 151 2.29 9.41 -12.53
CA ASN A 151 3.06 8.64 -11.57
C ASN A 151 2.95 9.30 -10.19
N TYR A 152 2.35 8.59 -9.24
CA TYR A 152 1.90 9.19 -7.99
C TYR A 152 2.35 8.38 -6.76
N PRO A 153 3.60 8.55 -6.30
CA PRO A 153 4.16 7.77 -5.20
C PRO A 153 3.34 7.80 -3.90
N ALA A 154 2.75 8.94 -3.56
CA ALA A 154 1.97 9.09 -2.33
C ALA A 154 0.72 8.18 -2.29
N TYR A 155 0.08 7.96 -3.43
CA TYR A 155 -0.99 6.96 -3.54
C TYR A 155 -0.45 5.54 -3.69
N ALA A 156 0.69 5.41 -4.42
CA ALA A 156 1.32 4.12 -4.63
C ALA A 156 1.66 3.40 -3.33
N VAL A 157 2.22 4.09 -2.34
CA VAL A 157 2.56 3.46 -1.05
C VAL A 157 1.34 2.90 -0.33
N GLY A 158 0.19 3.58 -0.40
CA GLY A 158 -1.06 3.06 0.18
C GLY A 158 -1.58 1.83 -0.55
N GLY A 159 -1.59 1.86 -1.88
CA GLY A 159 -2.05 0.72 -2.69
C GLY A 159 -1.10 -0.47 -2.65
N LEU A 160 0.20 -0.22 -2.61
CA LEU A 160 1.21 -1.27 -2.46
C LEU A 160 1.11 -1.98 -1.12
N ASP A 161 0.65 -1.30 -0.06
CA ASP A 161 0.36 -1.97 1.21
C ASP A 161 -0.70 -3.07 1.02
N GLY A 162 -1.81 -2.75 0.36
CA GLY A 162 -2.83 -3.74 0.02
C GLY A 162 -2.32 -4.85 -0.89
N ALA A 163 -1.61 -4.51 -1.97
CA ALA A 163 -1.12 -5.48 -2.94
C ALA A 163 -0.09 -6.45 -2.34
N THR A 164 0.90 -5.95 -1.61
CA THR A 164 1.95 -6.79 -1.01
C THR A 164 1.40 -7.71 0.07
N ASN A 165 0.48 -7.21 0.90
CA ASN A 165 -0.19 -8.04 1.90
C ASN A 165 -1.01 -9.17 1.25
N MET A 166 -1.72 -8.91 0.16
CA MET A 166 -2.47 -9.96 -0.53
C MET A 166 -1.54 -10.98 -1.20
N ILE A 167 -0.46 -10.54 -1.84
CA ILE A 167 0.54 -11.44 -2.41
C ILE A 167 1.10 -12.37 -1.33
N TYR A 168 1.44 -11.82 -0.17
CA TYR A 168 1.93 -12.61 0.96
C TYR A 168 0.88 -13.59 1.49
N LEU A 169 -0.34 -13.13 1.76
CA LEU A 169 -1.41 -13.97 2.31
C LEU A 169 -1.81 -15.12 1.38
N LEU A 170 -1.75 -14.90 0.07
CA LEU A 170 -2.10 -15.91 -0.92
C LEU A 170 -0.90 -16.78 -1.34
N SER A 171 0.34 -16.37 -1.03
CA SER A 171 1.53 -17.17 -1.33
C SER A 171 1.47 -18.53 -0.63
N GLY A 172 1.93 -19.58 -1.30
CA GLY A 172 1.89 -20.94 -0.77
C GLY A 172 0.49 -21.60 -0.74
N THR A 173 -0.54 -20.94 -1.28
CA THR A 173 -1.90 -21.46 -1.43
C THR A 173 -2.26 -21.71 -2.89
N GLU A 174 -3.38 -22.40 -3.15
CA GLU A 174 -3.93 -22.53 -4.51
C GLU A 174 -4.41 -21.20 -5.12
N PHE A 175 -4.56 -20.15 -4.29
CA PHE A 175 -5.00 -18.82 -4.69
C PHE A 175 -3.85 -17.86 -5.01
N ARG A 176 -2.63 -18.37 -5.05
CA ARG A 176 -1.43 -17.59 -5.37
C ARG A 176 -1.58 -16.87 -6.70
N LEU A 177 -1.14 -15.61 -6.75
CA LEU A 177 -1.11 -14.83 -7.99
C LEU A 177 -0.08 -15.39 -8.97
N SER A 178 -0.28 -15.10 -10.26
CA SER A 178 0.65 -15.48 -11.31
C SER A 178 2.03 -14.84 -11.11
N GLU A 179 3.05 -15.47 -11.67
CA GLU A 179 4.40 -14.93 -11.68
C GLU A 179 4.44 -13.50 -12.24
N GLN A 180 3.70 -13.25 -13.33
CA GLN A 180 3.64 -11.93 -13.96
C GLN A 180 3.01 -10.86 -13.05
N ALA A 181 1.94 -11.18 -12.35
CA ALA A 181 1.28 -10.25 -11.43
C ALA A 181 2.18 -9.93 -10.24
N HIS A 182 2.81 -10.94 -9.64
CA HIS A 182 3.76 -10.76 -8.54
C HIS A 182 4.99 -9.95 -8.99
N GLU A 183 5.59 -10.26 -10.13
CA GLU A 183 6.73 -9.54 -10.69
C GLU A 183 6.39 -8.08 -10.99
N THR A 184 5.17 -7.78 -11.42
CA THR A 184 4.72 -6.41 -11.66
C THR A 184 4.76 -5.58 -10.39
N VAL A 185 4.21 -6.09 -9.28
CA VAL A 185 4.22 -5.38 -7.98
C VAL A 185 5.65 -5.22 -7.47
N LYS A 186 6.46 -6.27 -7.55
CA LYS A 186 7.89 -6.24 -7.23
C LYS A 186 8.62 -5.15 -8.03
N LYS A 187 8.42 -5.09 -9.35
CA LYS A 187 9.02 -4.10 -10.24
C LYS A 187 8.66 -2.68 -9.83
N VAL A 188 7.40 -2.42 -9.47
CA VAL A 188 6.97 -1.09 -9.01
C VAL A 188 7.71 -0.68 -7.74
N LEU A 189 7.80 -1.57 -6.74
CA LEU A 189 8.56 -1.30 -5.51
C LEU A 189 10.04 -1.01 -5.79
N LEU A 190 10.68 -1.82 -6.63
CA LEU A 190 12.08 -1.62 -6.99
C LEU A 190 12.31 -0.35 -7.80
N THR A 191 11.36 0.04 -8.63
CA THR A 191 11.36 1.32 -9.34
C THR A 191 11.25 2.49 -8.37
N MET A 192 10.33 2.40 -7.41
CA MET A 192 10.19 3.42 -6.37
C MET A 192 11.46 3.56 -5.53
N ARG A 193 12.04 2.45 -5.09
CA ARG A 193 13.34 2.42 -4.40
C ARG A 193 14.45 3.11 -5.21
N PHE A 194 14.42 2.99 -6.54
CA PHE A 194 15.43 3.57 -7.41
C PHE A 194 15.32 5.10 -7.50
N TYR A 195 14.13 5.65 -7.68
CA TYR A 195 13.98 7.10 -7.81
C TYR A 195 13.92 7.85 -6.45
N CYS A 196 13.82 7.13 -5.34
CA CYS A 196 13.90 7.73 -4.01
C CYS A 196 15.35 7.85 -3.55
N ASN A 197 15.71 8.95 -2.90
CA ASN A 197 16.93 8.98 -2.09
C ASN A 197 16.59 8.41 -0.71
N LEU A 198 17.18 7.27 -0.38
CA LEU A 198 16.72 6.45 0.73
C LEU A 198 15.20 6.18 0.62
N LYS A 199 14.40 6.81 1.44
CA LYS A 199 12.94 6.64 1.47
C LYS A 199 12.17 7.75 0.76
N GLN A 200 12.74 8.93 0.55
CA GLN A 200 12.02 10.09 0.03
C GLN A 200 12.15 10.26 -1.48
N TRP A 201 11.04 10.52 -2.13
CA TRP A 201 10.98 10.93 -3.54
C TRP A 201 11.09 12.45 -3.70
N SER A 202 11.36 12.90 -4.91
CA SER A 202 11.46 14.32 -5.22
C SER A 202 10.11 15.04 -5.05
N LEU A 203 10.15 16.32 -4.69
CA LEU A 203 8.95 17.15 -4.57
C LEU A 203 8.15 17.22 -5.88
N SER A 204 8.83 17.15 -7.02
CA SER A 204 8.19 17.12 -8.34
C SER A 204 7.26 15.93 -8.56
N MET A 205 7.38 14.86 -7.77
CA MET A 205 6.52 13.69 -7.82
C MET A 205 5.50 13.63 -6.65
N SER A 206 5.41 14.67 -5.84
CA SER A 206 4.54 14.69 -4.66
C SER A 206 3.04 14.90 -4.98
N GLY A 207 2.67 14.99 -6.25
CA GLY A 207 1.29 15.14 -6.68
C GLY A 207 0.68 16.45 -6.19
N ARG A 208 -0.45 16.38 -5.48
CA ARG A 208 -1.14 17.55 -4.92
C ARG A 208 -0.47 18.17 -3.68
N HIS A 209 0.57 17.53 -3.15
CA HIS A 209 1.25 17.95 -1.93
C HIS A 209 2.71 18.34 -2.19
N PRO A 210 2.97 19.41 -2.96
CA PRO A 210 4.34 19.80 -3.33
C PRO A 210 5.19 20.23 -2.13
N ASN A 211 4.54 20.57 -1.03
CA ASN A 211 5.15 20.97 0.23
C ASN A 211 5.47 19.80 1.18
N GLY A 212 5.00 18.62 0.89
CA GLY A 212 5.18 17.45 1.73
C GLY A 212 5.67 16.26 0.92
N GLY A 213 6.91 15.87 1.11
CA GLY A 213 7.37 14.58 0.64
C GLY A 213 6.73 13.48 1.47
N GLY A 214 6.16 12.48 0.84
CA GLY A 214 5.94 11.20 1.48
C GLY A 214 7.21 10.38 1.42
N SER A 215 7.19 9.22 2.05
CA SER A 215 8.30 8.29 2.02
C SER A 215 7.87 6.87 1.71
N LEU A 216 8.79 6.08 1.19
CA LEU A 216 8.60 4.63 1.08
C LEU A 216 8.23 4.03 2.43
N ILE A 217 7.47 2.97 2.38
CA ILE A 217 7.08 2.18 3.55
C ILE A 217 7.91 0.88 3.51
N PRO A 218 9.00 0.79 4.29
CA PRO A 218 9.96 -0.32 4.17
C PRO A 218 9.33 -1.69 4.37
N ILE A 219 8.34 -1.82 5.26
CA ILE A 219 7.70 -3.11 5.54
C ILE A 219 7.10 -3.78 4.31
N GLN A 220 6.69 -3.02 3.29
CA GLN A 220 6.18 -3.58 2.03
C GLN A 220 7.24 -4.41 1.30
N TYR A 221 8.50 -3.99 1.37
CA TYR A 221 9.64 -4.74 0.82
C TYR A 221 9.90 -6.02 1.62
N ALA A 222 9.80 -5.97 2.96
CA ALA A 222 9.92 -7.15 3.79
C ALA A 222 8.78 -8.14 3.54
N THR A 223 7.55 -7.65 3.40
CA THR A 223 6.37 -8.46 3.09
C THR A 223 6.54 -9.21 1.77
N MET A 224 7.03 -8.51 0.74
CA MET A 224 7.35 -9.15 -0.55
C MET A 224 8.53 -10.14 -0.42
N ALA A 225 9.54 -9.83 0.39
CA ALA A 225 10.64 -10.75 0.62
C ALA A 225 10.18 -12.09 1.21
N ILE A 226 9.28 -12.06 2.19
CA ILE A 226 8.74 -13.27 2.83
C ILE A 226 7.64 -13.96 2.02
N ALA A 227 7.04 -13.28 1.05
CA ALA A 227 6.13 -13.90 0.08
C ALA A 227 6.85 -14.86 -0.89
N GLY A 228 8.17 -14.75 -0.99
CA GLY A 228 9.01 -15.55 -1.87
C GLY A 228 9.20 -14.95 -3.25
N THR A 229 9.92 -15.66 -4.11
CA THR A 229 10.15 -15.20 -5.50
C THR A 229 8.89 -15.31 -6.36
N PRO A 230 8.73 -14.45 -7.40
CA PRO A 230 7.57 -14.47 -8.29
C PRO A 230 7.30 -15.83 -8.92
N ASP A 231 8.34 -16.58 -9.27
CA ASP A 231 8.25 -17.94 -9.81
C ASP A 231 7.94 -19.01 -8.74
N GLY A 232 7.95 -18.63 -7.46
CA GLY A 232 7.66 -19.50 -6.33
C GLY A 232 8.75 -20.51 -5.98
N LYS A 233 9.93 -20.42 -6.57
CA LYS A 233 11.00 -21.39 -6.33
C LYS A 233 11.76 -21.15 -5.03
N GLN A 234 11.81 -19.91 -4.56
CA GLN A 234 12.50 -19.55 -3.32
C GLN A 234 11.51 -19.05 -2.28
N LYS A 235 11.70 -19.51 -1.06
CA LYS A 235 10.87 -19.10 0.10
C LYS A 235 10.99 -17.61 0.43
N TYR A 236 12.14 -17.02 0.15
CA TYR A 236 12.42 -15.60 0.34
C TYR A 236 12.90 -15.00 -0.98
N ASP A 237 12.44 -13.79 -1.29
CA ASP A 237 12.97 -13.03 -2.43
C ASP A 237 14.23 -12.27 -2.00
N PRO A 238 15.43 -12.62 -2.52
CA PRO A 238 16.68 -12.04 -2.07
C PRO A 238 16.82 -10.56 -2.43
N GLU A 239 16.27 -10.13 -3.56
CA GLU A 239 16.35 -8.74 -3.99
C GLU A 239 15.47 -7.84 -3.11
N MET A 240 14.25 -8.29 -2.81
CA MET A 240 13.35 -7.58 -1.90
C MET A 240 13.90 -7.54 -0.47
N ALA A 241 14.52 -8.63 -0.01
CA ALA A 241 15.17 -8.67 1.30
C ALA A 241 16.33 -7.68 1.39
N ALA A 242 17.19 -7.64 0.38
CA ALA A 242 18.33 -6.73 0.33
C ALA A 242 17.91 -5.26 0.26
N ALA A 243 16.87 -4.94 -0.53
CA ALA A 243 16.28 -3.61 -0.62
C ALA A 243 15.68 -3.18 0.73
N TYR A 244 14.93 -4.06 1.39
CA TYR A 244 14.39 -3.79 2.72
C TYR A 244 15.50 -3.47 3.73
N LEU A 245 16.50 -4.33 3.82
CA LEU A 245 17.60 -4.15 4.77
C LEU A 245 18.38 -2.85 4.53
N ARG A 246 18.53 -2.42 3.28
CA ARG A 246 19.11 -1.11 3.00
C ARG A 246 18.22 0.03 3.49
N LEU A 247 16.93 -0.03 3.25
CA LEU A 247 15.98 1.02 3.65
C LEU A 247 15.90 1.19 5.17
N VAL A 248 16.04 0.11 5.94
CA VAL A 248 16.03 0.17 7.41
C VAL A 248 17.43 0.33 8.05
N ALA A 249 18.50 0.18 7.27
CA ALA A 249 19.85 0.43 7.77
C ALA A 249 20.08 1.90 8.14
N TYR A 250 19.32 2.80 7.52
CA TYR A 250 19.35 4.24 7.77
C TYR A 250 18.26 4.71 8.74
N THR A 251 17.68 3.80 9.53
CA THR A 251 16.82 4.23 10.62
C THR A 251 17.65 5.07 11.60
N GLU A 252 17.08 6.20 12.02
CA GLU A 252 17.71 7.12 12.96
C GLU A 252 18.15 6.40 14.23
N ALA A 253 19.15 6.98 14.91
CA ALA A 253 19.58 6.48 16.21
C ALA A 253 18.40 6.29 17.17
N PRO A 254 18.43 5.27 18.03
CA PRO A 254 17.37 5.04 19.00
C PRO A 254 17.03 6.33 19.76
N ASP A 255 15.75 6.61 19.90
CA ASP A 255 15.31 7.67 20.81
C ASP A 255 15.77 7.31 22.22
N LYS A 256 16.49 8.23 22.89
CA LYS A 256 16.98 8.02 24.25
C LYS A 256 15.87 7.74 25.27
N ASN A 257 14.63 8.12 24.94
CA ASN A 257 13.45 7.89 25.75
C ASN A 257 12.63 6.67 25.31
N ALA A 258 13.01 6.01 24.20
CA ALA A 258 12.37 4.79 23.75
C ALA A 258 13.05 3.57 24.40
N PRO A 259 12.35 2.44 24.54
CA PRO A 259 12.99 1.18 24.90
C PRO A 259 14.14 0.88 23.94
N ASP A 260 15.29 0.43 24.48
CA ASP A 260 16.55 0.22 23.75
C ASP A 260 16.45 -0.65 22.50
N TYR A 261 15.35 -1.41 22.36
CA TYR A 261 15.10 -2.31 21.23
C TYR A 261 14.27 -1.69 20.11
N LEU A 262 13.78 -0.43 20.27
CA LEU A 262 12.99 0.23 19.25
C LEU A 262 13.73 1.47 18.71
N PRO A 263 14.34 1.38 17.51
CA PRO A 263 14.85 2.55 16.83
C PRO A 263 13.74 3.57 16.61
N LYS A 264 14.05 4.85 16.72
CA LYS A 264 13.14 5.93 16.40
C LYS A 264 12.59 5.73 14.96
N ALA A 265 11.29 5.93 14.80
CA ALA A 265 10.57 5.76 13.53
C ALA A 265 10.45 4.31 12.99
N SER A 266 10.87 3.29 13.76
CA SER A 266 10.64 1.89 13.38
C SER A 266 9.53 1.26 14.22
N THR A 267 8.73 0.40 13.59
CA THR A 267 7.75 -0.40 14.31
C THR A 267 8.42 -1.68 14.85
N ARG A 268 7.79 -2.30 15.86
CA ARG A 268 8.22 -3.62 16.34
C ARG A 268 8.23 -4.64 15.21
N HIS A 269 7.24 -4.59 14.33
CA HIS A 269 7.14 -5.49 13.19
C HIS A 269 8.31 -5.32 12.21
N GLU A 270 8.72 -4.09 11.89
CA GLU A 270 9.91 -3.84 11.06
C GLU A 270 11.18 -4.41 11.68
N LEU A 271 11.34 -4.30 13.01
CA LEU A 271 12.49 -4.89 13.71
C LEU A 271 12.47 -6.42 13.64
N GLU A 272 11.32 -7.03 13.82
CA GLU A 272 11.17 -8.49 13.74
C GLU A 272 11.50 -8.99 12.33
N MET A 273 11.03 -8.29 11.29
CA MET A 273 11.35 -8.60 9.91
C MET A 273 12.86 -8.42 9.60
N LYS A 274 13.47 -7.36 10.10
CA LYS A 274 14.92 -7.15 9.96
C LYS A 274 15.70 -8.32 10.56
N LYS A 275 15.39 -8.70 11.80
CA LYS A 275 16.05 -9.83 12.47
C LYS A 275 15.83 -11.15 11.73
N LEU A 276 14.60 -11.38 11.25
CA LEU A 276 14.27 -12.57 10.47
C LEU A 276 15.16 -12.68 9.22
N LEU A 277 15.20 -11.62 8.41
CA LEU A 277 15.93 -11.64 7.14
C LEU A 277 17.46 -11.69 7.34
N GLU A 278 17.98 -10.96 8.33
CA GLU A 278 19.40 -11.05 8.70
C GLU A 278 19.80 -12.46 9.17
N ALA A 279 18.92 -13.14 9.92
CA ALA A 279 19.11 -14.53 10.34
C ALA A 279 19.12 -15.53 9.18
N GLN A 280 18.44 -15.22 8.08
CA GLN A 280 18.51 -15.99 6.83
C GLN A 280 19.78 -15.71 6.01
N GLY A 281 20.67 -14.83 6.47
CA GLY A 281 21.93 -14.51 5.83
C GLY A 281 21.84 -13.36 4.80
N PHE A 282 20.69 -12.74 4.63
CA PHE A 282 20.55 -11.58 3.73
C PHE A 282 21.35 -10.38 4.26
N ARG A 283 21.77 -9.52 3.34
CA ARG A 283 22.51 -8.29 3.63
C ARG A 283 21.91 -7.12 2.88
N PRO A 284 22.06 -5.88 3.36
CA PRO A 284 21.65 -4.69 2.64
C PRO A 284 22.29 -4.64 1.25
N GLU A 285 21.49 -4.27 0.24
CA GLU A 285 22.03 -3.93 -1.07
C GLU A 285 22.89 -2.65 -1.01
N PRO A 286 23.81 -2.41 -1.95
CA PRO A 286 24.44 -1.12 -2.14
C PRO A 286 23.41 -0.09 -2.64
N ASP A 287 23.69 1.21 -2.51
CA ASP A 287 22.84 2.24 -3.08
C ASP A 287 22.68 2.03 -4.59
N PRO A 288 21.45 2.06 -5.11
CA PRO A 288 21.19 1.89 -6.53
C PRO A 288 21.93 2.96 -7.36
N GLN A 289 22.50 2.56 -8.48
CA GLN A 289 23.22 3.44 -9.40
C GLN A 289 22.74 3.24 -10.83
N GLY A 290 22.84 4.27 -11.64
CA GLY A 290 22.48 4.23 -13.05
C GLY A 290 21.49 5.31 -13.45
N ASN A 291 20.81 5.06 -14.55
CA ASN A 291 19.77 5.93 -15.09
C ASN A 291 18.44 5.17 -15.19
N LEU A 292 17.36 5.85 -14.85
CA LEU A 292 15.99 5.35 -15.00
C LEU A 292 15.17 6.40 -15.76
N ALA A 293 14.53 5.97 -16.83
CA ALA A 293 13.55 6.78 -17.55
C ALA A 293 12.16 6.13 -17.44
N LEU A 294 11.22 6.86 -16.86
CA LEU A 294 9.82 6.45 -16.75
C LEU A 294 9.02 7.22 -17.82
N GLY A 295 8.78 6.57 -18.96
CA GLY A 295 8.00 7.15 -20.05
C GLY A 295 6.57 7.47 -19.65
N TYR A 296 5.95 6.57 -18.88
CA TYR A 296 4.61 6.79 -18.31
C TYR A 296 4.60 7.82 -17.18
N GLY A 297 5.75 8.11 -16.58
CA GLY A 297 5.85 9.09 -15.50
C GLY A 297 6.33 10.47 -15.94
N CYS A 298 6.84 10.61 -17.15
CA CYS A 298 7.64 11.78 -17.58
C CYS A 298 8.76 12.13 -16.58
N VAL A 299 9.44 11.12 -16.06
CA VAL A 299 10.49 11.25 -15.07
C VAL A 299 11.78 10.63 -15.59
N SER A 300 12.88 11.33 -15.43
CA SER A 300 14.22 10.79 -15.62
C SER A 300 15.01 10.94 -14.34
N VAL A 301 15.70 9.86 -13.95
CA VAL A 301 16.49 9.82 -12.72
C VAL A 301 17.91 9.38 -13.05
N GLN A 302 18.88 10.14 -12.63
CA GLN A 302 20.30 9.76 -12.65
C GLN A 302 20.78 9.58 -11.22
N ARG A 303 21.25 8.38 -10.89
CA ARG A 303 21.81 8.08 -9.57
C ARG A 303 23.29 7.76 -9.61
N ARG A 304 24.00 8.29 -8.63
CA ARG A 304 25.40 7.97 -8.34
C ARG A 304 25.62 7.99 -6.86
N SER A 305 26.10 6.87 -6.30
CA SER A 305 26.41 6.77 -4.88
C SER A 305 25.27 7.31 -3.99
N ASN A 306 25.48 8.39 -3.27
CA ASN A 306 24.60 8.98 -2.29
C ASN A 306 23.76 10.17 -2.82
N TRP A 307 23.66 10.37 -4.14
CA TRP A 307 22.83 11.41 -4.72
C TRP A 307 22.01 10.92 -5.91
N ALA A 308 20.93 11.63 -6.18
CA ALA A 308 20.11 11.42 -7.35
C ALA A 308 19.67 12.76 -7.94
N ALA A 309 19.80 12.93 -9.25
CA ALA A 309 19.16 14.02 -9.99
C ALA A 309 17.86 13.50 -10.59
N VAL A 310 16.75 14.15 -10.26
CA VAL A 310 15.41 13.80 -10.74
C VAL A 310 14.91 14.93 -11.60
N VAL A 311 14.62 14.64 -12.87
CA VAL A 311 14.02 15.59 -13.82
C VAL A 311 12.58 15.16 -14.06
N ARG A 312 11.66 16.09 -13.92
CA ARG A 312 10.24 15.88 -14.13
C ARG A 312 9.72 16.73 -15.28
N GLY A 313 9.03 16.09 -16.20
CA GLY A 313 8.28 16.72 -17.26
C GLY A 313 6.78 16.41 -17.19
N HIS A 314 6.05 16.82 -18.20
CA HIS A 314 4.65 16.47 -18.44
C HIS A 314 4.37 16.42 -19.94
N SER A 315 3.19 15.98 -20.30
CA SER A 315 2.73 15.97 -21.68
C SER A 315 1.23 16.26 -21.72
N ARG A 316 0.67 16.39 -22.90
CA ARG A 316 -0.80 16.49 -23.04
C ARG A 316 -1.57 15.26 -22.55
N TYR A 317 -0.89 14.14 -22.35
CA TYR A 317 -1.48 12.88 -21.87
C TYR A 317 -1.20 12.61 -20.39
N LEU A 318 -0.16 13.20 -19.84
CA LEU A 318 0.29 12.97 -18.47
C LEU A 318 0.27 14.30 -17.72
N TRP A 319 -0.54 14.38 -16.69
CA TRP A 319 -0.70 15.60 -15.93
C TRP A 319 0.60 16.05 -15.27
N ALA A 320 0.82 17.35 -15.27
CA ALA A 320 1.95 17.96 -14.59
C ALA A 320 1.87 17.73 -13.08
N ALA A 321 0.74 18.03 -12.51
CA ALA A 321 0.40 17.78 -11.11
C ALA A 321 -1.12 17.83 -10.94
N GLU A 322 -1.59 17.29 -9.85
CA GLU A 322 -2.97 17.45 -9.43
C GLU A 322 -3.15 18.80 -8.75
N HIS A 323 -4.16 19.54 -9.16
CA HIS A 323 -4.58 20.78 -8.51
C HIS A 323 -5.67 20.47 -7.48
N TYR A 324 -5.40 20.80 -6.22
CA TYR A 324 -6.33 20.57 -5.13
C TYR A 324 -6.24 21.71 -4.10
N LEU A 325 -7.29 22.53 -4.03
CA LEU A 325 -7.41 23.57 -3.02
C LEU A 325 -7.72 22.96 -1.63
N PRO A 326 -7.14 23.45 -0.56
CA PRO A 326 -6.15 24.52 -0.41
C PRO A 326 -4.68 24.07 -0.53
N ALA A 327 -4.43 22.82 -0.91
CA ALA A 327 -3.10 22.23 -0.80
C ALA A 327 -2.13 22.70 -1.89
N ASN A 328 -2.61 23.11 -3.07
CA ASN A 328 -1.76 23.32 -4.22
C ASN A 328 -2.35 24.31 -5.23
N PHE A 329 -1.80 25.51 -5.31
CA PHE A 329 -2.11 26.50 -6.37
C PHE A 329 -1.12 26.44 -7.54
N TYR A 330 0.14 26.10 -7.29
CA TYR A 330 1.27 26.26 -8.22
C TYR A 330 1.91 24.92 -8.60
N GLY A 331 1.29 23.78 -8.25
CA GLY A 331 1.87 22.45 -8.44
C GLY A 331 2.24 22.12 -9.88
N ARG A 332 1.61 22.75 -10.87
CA ARG A 332 1.94 22.55 -12.28
C ARG A 332 3.40 22.85 -12.61
N TYR A 333 4.01 23.80 -11.94
CA TYR A 333 5.40 24.19 -12.18
C TYR A 333 6.42 23.14 -11.74
N LEU A 334 6.04 22.25 -10.83
CA LEU A 334 6.89 21.15 -10.40
C LEU A 334 7.25 20.15 -11.51
N ALA A 335 6.47 20.13 -12.59
CA ALA A 335 6.67 19.22 -13.71
C ALA A 335 7.05 19.92 -15.03
N HIS A 336 7.37 21.20 -15.01
CA HIS A 336 7.76 21.97 -16.20
C HIS A 336 9.27 21.89 -16.49
N GLY A 337 9.81 20.66 -16.56
CA GLY A 337 11.25 20.46 -16.71
C GLY A 337 12.01 20.70 -15.41
N SER A 338 11.34 20.66 -14.29
CA SER A 338 11.98 20.85 -12.98
C SER A 338 13.03 19.79 -12.73
N MET A 339 14.13 20.16 -12.13
CA MET A 339 15.19 19.27 -11.69
C MET A 339 15.41 19.45 -10.20
N GLN A 340 15.46 18.34 -9.48
CA GLN A 340 15.85 18.33 -8.08
C GLN A 340 17.00 17.36 -7.87
N ILE A 341 18.03 17.80 -7.16
CA ILE A 341 19.15 16.97 -6.73
C ILE A 341 18.91 16.57 -5.29
N LEU A 342 18.80 15.28 -5.06
CA LEU A 342 18.59 14.66 -3.76
C LEU A 342 19.92 14.16 -3.25
N THR A 343 20.35 14.64 -2.09
CA THR A 343 21.66 14.30 -1.48
C THR A 343 21.48 13.96 0.00
N GLY A 344 22.49 13.30 0.58
CA GLY A 344 22.54 13.05 1.98
C GLY A 344 21.56 12.00 2.49
N LYS A 345 21.22 12.09 3.75
CA LYS A 345 20.25 11.25 4.43
C LYS A 345 18.83 11.78 4.22
N THR A 346 17.84 10.97 4.56
CA THR A 346 16.43 11.33 4.40
C THR A 346 16.05 12.65 5.09
N ASP A 347 16.61 12.91 6.25
CA ASP A 347 16.39 14.11 7.05
C ASP A 347 17.11 15.37 6.52
N GLU A 348 18.07 15.20 5.62
CA GLU A 348 18.80 16.29 4.98
C GLU A 348 18.14 16.75 3.67
N MET A 349 17.09 16.08 3.24
CA MET A 349 16.39 16.44 2.00
C MET A 349 15.56 17.70 2.18
N VAL A 350 15.55 18.52 1.14
CA VAL A 350 14.68 19.69 1.10
C VAL A 350 13.24 19.24 1.02
N THR A 351 12.50 19.54 2.08
CA THR A 351 11.06 19.32 2.18
C THR A 351 10.36 20.65 2.49
N PHE A 352 9.05 20.67 2.51
CA PHE A 352 8.32 21.84 2.98
C PHE A 352 8.78 22.29 4.37
N ALA A 353 8.91 21.36 5.30
CA ALA A 353 9.33 21.68 6.66
C ALA A 353 10.74 22.28 6.76
N THR A 354 11.64 21.94 5.84
CA THR A 354 13.02 22.47 5.81
C THR A 354 13.17 23.68 4.91
N SER A 355 12.35 23.82 3.88
CA SER A 355 12.45 24.96 2.94
C SER A 355 11.63 26.17 3.34
N GLY A 356 10.55 25.98 4.11
CA GLY A 356 9.61 27.05 4.48
C GLY A 356 9.04 27.82 3.29
N TRP A 357 9.07 27.23 2.11
CA TRP A 357 8.84 27.94 0.83
C TRP A 357 7.46 28.62 0.74
N GLN A 358 6.43 28.05 1.35
CA GLN A 358 5.10 28.67 1.40
C GLN A 358 5.10 29.93 2.25
N GLU A 359 5.75 29.87 3.41
CA GLU A 359 5.81 30.98 4.35
C GLU A 359 6.78 32.07 3.86
N ALA A 360 7.82 31.68 3.16
CA ALA A 360 8.76 32.61 2.54
C ALA A 360 8.22 33.30 1.29
N GLY A 361 7.01 32.97 0.85
CA GLY A 361 6.45 33.51 -0.39
C GLY A 361 7.27 33.09 -1.63
N PHE A 362 7.75 31.86 -1.65
CA PHE A 362 8.59 31.36 -2.73
C PHE A 362 7.85 31.45 -4.08
N ASP A 363 8.45 32.13 -5.03
CA ASP A 363 7.93 32.28 -6.37
C ASP A 363 8.49 31.17 -7.27
N TRP A 364 7.59 30.41 -7.88
CA TRP A 364 7.91 29.32 -8.78
C TRP A 364 8.08 29.79 -10.25
N ASN A 365 8.19 31.08 -10.50
CA ASN A 365 8.40 31.60 -11.84
C ASN A 365 9.75 31.22 -12.43
#